data_f15acf49dfa9e0710bfa38e2aa7e7c42
#
_entry.id   f15acf49dfa9e0710bfa38e2aa7e7c42
#
_cell.length_a   1.000
_cell.length_b   1.000
_cell.length_c   1.000
_cell.angle_alpha   90.00
_cell.angle_beta   90.00
_cell.angle_gamma   90.00
#
_symmetry.space_group_name_H-M   'P 1'
#
loop_
_entity.id
_entity.type
_entity.pdbx_description
1 polymer ?
#
loop_
_entity_poly.entity_id
_entity_poly.type
_entity_poly.pdbx_seq_one_letter_code
_entity_poly.pdbx_strand_id
1 'polypeptide(L)'
;MIFPETIRAAHEELGLPTDEASVQAAFEEANDAACERCDVHFARLIAQWREENGGNPWIPGEVTGRCHGQAMRLAEEEILEEWYNEPIRAMIDRKVETGEDGW
;
A
#
# COMPACT_ATOMS: atom_id res chain seq x y z
N MET A 1 3.33 4.69 -5.96
CA MET A 1 2.01 4.67 -6.59
C MET A 1 1.60 3.24 -6.94
N ILE A 2 0.33 2.90 -6.71
CA ILE A 2 -0.19 1.57 -7.09
C ILE A 2 -0.57 1.62 -8.57
N PHE A 3 -0.10 0.66 -9.34
CA PHE A 3 -0.40 0.58 -10.78
C PHE A 3 -1.25 -0.65 -11.08
N PRO A 4 -2.15 -0.58 -12.08
CA PRO A 4 -2.93 -1.76 -12.49
C PRO A 4 -2.06 -2.94 -12.90
N GLU A 5 -0.91 -2.70 -13.50
CA GLU A 5 0.05 -3.74 -13.90
C GLU A 5 0.58 -4.50 -12.68
N THR A 6 0.83 -3.79 -11.58
CA THR A 6 1.26 -4.41 -10.32
C THR A 6 0.17 -5.33 -9.78
N ILE A 7 -1.07 -4.87 -9.81
CA ILE A 7 -2.23 -5.67 -9.37
C ILE A 7 -2.39 -6.92 -10.24
N ARG A 8 -2.27 -6.77 -11.55
CA ARG A 8 -2.38 -7.92 -12.47
C ARG A 8 -1.30 -8.96 -12.20
N ALA A 9 -0.06 -8.53 -12.03
CA ALA A 9 1.05 -9.44 -11.73
C ALA A 9 0.82 -10.19 -10.42
N ALA A 10 0.35 -9.51 -9.38
CA ALA A 10 0.04 -10.13 -8.11
C ALA A 10 -1.11 -11.13 -8.23
N HIS A 11 -2.14 -10.79 -9.00
CA HIS A 11 -3.26 -11.70 -9.26
C HIS A 11 -2.80 -12.96 -9.98
N GLU A 12 -1.89 -12.85 -10.94
CA GLU A 12 -1.31 -14.02 -11.61
C GLU A 12 -0.62 -14.94 -10.62
N GLU A 13 0.19 -14.37 -9.73
CA GLU A 13 0.89 -15.16 -8.70
C GLU A 13 -0.06 -15.86 -7.75
N LEU A 14 -1.17 -15.22 -7.40
CA LEU A 14 -2.14 -15.75 -6.43
C LEU A 14 -3.25 -16.60 -7.06
N GLY A 15 -3.30 -16.70 -8.38
CA GLY A 15 -4.36 -17.43 -9.06
C GLY A 15 -5.70 -16.70 -9.03
N LEU A 16 -5.68 -15.39 -8.90
CA LEU A 16 -6.88 -14.55 -8.91
C LEU A 16 -7.18 -14.10 -10.34
N PRO A 17 -8.43 -13.66 -10.63
CA PRO A 17 -8.77 -13.22 -11.98
C PRO A 17 -7.88 -12.08 -12.47
N THR A 18 -7.43 -12.18 -13.71
CA THR A 18 -6.56 -11.21 -14.36
C THR A 18 -7.21 -10.48 -15.52
N ASP A 19 -8.52 -10.66 -15.72
CA ASP A 19 -9.27 -9.92 -16.73
C ASP A 19 -9.30 -8.44 -16.36
N GLU A 20 -9.46 -7.59 -17.36
CA GLU A 20 -9.38 -6.15 -17.21
C GLU A 20 -10.35 -5.60 -16.16
N ALA A 21 -11.60 -6.09 -16.16
CA ALA A 21 -12.62 -5.63 -15.21
C ALA A 21 -12.25 -5.99 -13.77
N SER A 22 -11.77 -7.21 -13.54
CA SER A 22 -11.37 -7.66 -12.19
C SER A 22 -10.15 -6.91 -11.68
N VAL A 23 -9.16 -6.69 -12.54
CA VAL A 23 -7.95 -5.94 -12.18
C VAL A 23 -8.30 -4.48 -11.89
N GLN A 24 -9.18 -3.88 -12.68
CA GLN A 24 -9.61 -2.49 -12.49
C GLN A 24 -10.37 -2.33 -11.16
N ALA A 25 -11.27 -3.25 -10.85
CA ALA A 25 -12.01 -3.23 -9.58
C ALA A 25 -11.06 -3.36 -8.38
N ALA A 26 -10.10 -4.29 -8.45
CA ALA A 26 -9.11 -4.46 -7.40
C ALA A 26 -8.20 -3.23 -7.24
N PHE A 27 -7.83 -2.61 -8.35
CA PHE A 27 -7.05 -1.38 -8.35
C PHE A 27 -7.80 -0.25 -7.63
N GLU A 28 -9.09 -0.08 -7.94
CA GLU A 28 -9.91 0.95 -7.31
C GLU A 28 -10.06 0.72 -5.82
N GLU A 29 -10.29 -0.52 -5.38
CA GLU A 29 -10.36 -0.86 -3.96
C GLU A 29 -9.04 -0.60 -3.25
N ALA A 30 -7.93 -0.99 -3.85
CA ALA A 30 -6.60 -0.78 -3.28
C ALA A 30 -6.31 0.72 -3.14
N ASN A 31 -6.66 1.49 -4.15
CA ASN A 31 -6.44 2.92 -4.16
C ASN A 31 -7.29 3.62 -3.08
N ASP A 32 -8.55 3.23 -2.94
CA ASP A 32 -9.44 3.77 -1.90
C ASP A 32 -8.92 3.45 -0.51
N ALA A 33 -8.47 2.22 -0.28
CA ALA A 33 -7.88 1.81 1.00
C ALA A 33 -6.60 2.60 1.29
N ALA A 34 -5.77 2.82 0.28
CA ALA A 34 -4.55 3.62 0.42
C ALA A 34 -4.87 5.07 0.78
N CYS A 35 -5.90 5.65 0.18
CA CYS A 35 -6.33 7.01 0.51
C CYS A 35 -6.78 7.14 1.97
N GLU A 36 -7.54 6.17 2.47
CA GLU A 36 -7.95 6.16 3.88
C GLU A 36 -6.75 6.09 4.82
N ARG A 37 -5.79 5.23 4.54
CA ARG A 37 -4.57 5.11 5.34
C ARG A 37 -3.68 6.33 5.22
N CYS A 38 -3.65 6.94 4.04
CA CYS A 38 -2.92 8.19 3.80
C CYS A 38 -3.38 9.27 4.77
N ASP A 39 -4.69 9.41 4.98
CA ASP A 39 -5.24 10.41 5.90
C ASP A 39 -4.73 10.19 7.33
N VAL A 40 -4.68 8.95 7.78
CA VAL A 40 -4.17 8.61 9.12
C VAL A 40 -2.69 8.93 9.24
N HIS A 41 -1.88 8.51 8.27
CA HIS A 41 -0.44 8.81 8.27
C HIS A 41 -0.16 10.30 8.17
N PHE A 42 -0.91 11.00 7.34
CA PHE A 42 -0.77 12.44 7.18
C PHE A 42 -1.01 13.16 8.51
N ALA A 43 -2.10 12.83 9.20
CA ALA A 43 -2.41 13.43 10.50
C ALA A 43 -1.28 13.20 11.52
N ARG A 44 -0.73 11.99 11.53
CA ARG A 44 0.38 11.63 12.42
C ARG A 44 1.65 12.43 12.10
N LEU A 45 2.00 12.51 10.81
CA LEU A 45 3.20 13.23 10.38
C LEU A 45 3.10 14.73 10.66
N ILE A 46 1.93 15.32 10.47
CA ILE A 46 1.69 16.72 10.77
C ILE A 46 1.78 16.97 12.28
N ALA A 47 1.18 16.11 13.10
CA ALA A 47 1.26 16.23 14.55
C ALA A 47 2.72 16.14 15.04
N GLN A 48 3.49 15.21 14.48
CA GLN A 48 4.90 15.05 14.79
C GLN A 48 5.70 16.31 14.42
N TRP A 49 5.46 16.86 13.23
CA TRP A 49 6.14 18.07 12.78
C TRP A 49 5.83 19.24 13.72
N ARG A 50 4.57 19.41 14.13
CA ARG A 50 4.18 20.47 15.07
C ARG A 50 4.92 20.33 16.39
N GLU A 51 4.98 19.14 16.93
CA GLU A 51 5.67 18.86 18.18
C GLU A 51 7.15 19.22 18.08
N GLU A 52 7.80 18.84 16.99
CA GLU A 52 9.22 19.14 16.74
C GLU A 52 9.48 20.62 16.50
N ASN A 53 8.48 21.38 16.09
CA ASN A 53 8.60 22.79 15.74
C ASN A 53 7.85 23.71 16.70
N GLY A 54 7.73 23.33 17.97
CA GLY A 54 7.23 24.19 19.04
C GLY A 54 5.72 24.35 19.11
N GLY A 55 4.95 23.44 18.49
CA GLY A 55 3.50 23.45 18.56
C GLY A 55 2.82 24.53 17.73
N ASN A 56 3.52 25.10 16.75
CA ASN A 56 2.98 26.15 15.89
C ASN A 56 1.80 25.62 15.07
N PRO A 57 0.60 26.27 15.16
CA PRO A 57 -0.57 25.82 14.38
C PRO A 57 -0.45 26.08 12.90
N TRP A 58 0.42 27.01 12.49
CA TRP A 58 0.65 27.30 11.07
C TRP A 58 1.68 26.34 10.48
N ILE A 59 1.34 25.69 9.38
CA ILE A 59 2.21 24.72 8.72
C ILE A 59 2.54 25.22 7.31
N PRO A 60 3.83 25.34 6.96
CA PRO A 60 4.20 25.77 5.61
C PRO A 60 3.67 24.79 4.55
N GLY A 61 3.28 25.33 3.39
CA GLY A 61 2.74 24.53 2.30
C GLY A 61 3.69 23.42 1.84
N GLU A 62 5.00 23.68 1.81
CA GLU A 62 5.97 22.65 1.41
C GLU A 62 6.05 21.51 2.41
N VAL A 63 5.85 21.78 3.71
CA VAL A 63 5.81 20.74 4.75
C VAL A 63 4.56 19.89 4.57
N THR A 64 3.41 20.53 4.31
CA THR A 64 2.15 19.84 4.04
C THR A 64 2.29 18.91 2.84
N GLY A 65 2.88 19.40 1.74
CA GLY A 65 3.09 18.60 0.53
C GLY A 65 4.02 17.42 0.77
N ARG A 66 5.11 17.64 1.49
CA ARG A 66 6.06 16.58 1.81
C ARG A 66 5.42 15.50 2.69
N CYS A 67 4.69 15.90 3.72
CA CYS A 67 4.00 14.97 4.61
C CYS A 67 2.93 14.18 3.87
N HIS A 68 2.19 14.83 2.98
CA HIS A 68 1.17 14.14 2.18
C HIS A 68 1.81 13.10 1.25
N GLY A 69 2.89 13.46 0.56
CA GLY A 69 3.61 12.54 -0.32
C GLY A 69 4.16 11.34 0.44
N GLN A 70 4.75 11.56 1.60
CA GLN A 70 5.27 10.51 2.46
C GLN A 70 4.15 9.60 2.98
N ALA A 71 3.04 10.20 3.42
CA ALA A 71 1.88 9.47 3.92
C ALA A 71 1.28 8.57 2.84
N MET A 72 1.17 9.08 1.62
CA MET A 72 0.63 8.29 0.50
C MET A 72 1.53 7.11 0.15
N ARG A 73 2.83 7.33 0.11
CA ARG A 73 3.80 6.25 -0.15
C ARG A 73 3.71 5.16 0.90
N LEU A 74 3.66 5.52 2.18
CA LEU A 74 3.52 4.55 3.27
C LEU A 74 2.22 3.76 3.15
N ALA A 75 1.12 4.45 2.86
CA ALA A 75 -0.19 3.82 2.69
C ALA A 75 -0.20 2.82 1.54
N GLU A 76 0.35 3.18 0.39
CA GLU A 76 0.43 2.31 -0.77
C GLU A 76 1.31 1.08 -0.51
N GLU A 77 2.45 1.26 0.14
CA GLU A 77 3.33 0.17 0.52
C GLU A 77 2.63 -0.82 1.46
N GLU A 78 1.88 -0.31 2.44
CA GLU A 78 1.14 -1.15 3.37
C GLU A 78 0.06 -1.97 2.68
N ILE A 79 -0.70 -1.37 1.76
CA ILE A 79 -1.75 -2.06 1.03
C ILE A 79 -1.15 -3.16 0.16
N LEU A 80 -0.09 -2.87 -0.59
CA LEU A 80 0.58 -3.87 -1.42
C LEU A 80 1.15 -5.01 -0.58
N GLU A 81 1.72 -4.69 0.58
CA GLU A 81 2.26 -5.69 1.48
C GLU A 81 1.17 -6.61 2.03
N GLU A 82 0.12 -6.04 2.61
CA GLU A 82 -0.93 -6.82 3.26
C GLU A 82 -1.81 -7.59 2.27
N TRP A 83 -2.13 -6.99 1.14
CA TRP A 83 -3.08 -7.58 0.20
C TRP A 83 -2.44 -8.57 -0.77
N TYR A 84 -1.16 -8.39 -1.07
CA TYR A 84 -0.49 -9.20 -2.10
C TYR A 84 0.81 -9.83 -1.64
N ASN A 85 1.74 -9.06 -1.12
CA ASN A 85 3.07 -9.59 -0.78
C ASN A 85 3.02 -10.65 0.31
N GLU A 86 2.27 -10.41 1.39
CA GLU A 86 2.12 -11.40 2.47
C GLU A 86 1.43 -12.68 1.98
N PRO A 87 0.28 -12.60 1.27
CA PRO A 87 -0.35 -13.79 0.71
C PRO A 87 0.56 -14.56 -0.25
N ILE A 88 1.34 -13.86 -1.08
CA ILE A 88 2.27 -14.51 -2.01
C ILE A 88 3.37 -15.25 -1.24
N ARG A 89 3.96 -14.60 -0.22
CA ARG A 89 4.97 -15.24 0.62
C ARG A 89 4.41 -16.46 1.35
N ALA A 90 3.21 -16.35 1.89
CA ALA A 90 2.55 -17.46 2.57
C ALA A 90 2.31 -18.64 1.64
N MET A 91 1.95 -18.36 0.39
CA MET A 91 1.76 -19.39 -0.63
C MET A 91 3.09 -20.08 -0.96
N ILE A 92 4.16 -19.31 -1.13
CA ILE A 92 5.49 -19.83 -1.41
C ILE A 92 5.98 -20.70 -0.25
N ASP A 93 5.86 -20.22 0.97
CA ASP A 93 6.28 -20.95 2.17
C ASP A 93 5.53 -22.26 2.30
N ARG A 94 4.23 -22.27 2.01
CA ARG A 94 3.42 -23.47 2.05
C ARG A 94 3.87 -24.51 1.02
N LYS A 95 4.21 -24.06 -0.19
CA LYS A 95 4.74 -24.94 -1.23
C LYS A 95 6.07 -25.56 -0.83
N VAL A 96 6.94 -24.76 -0.22
CA VAL A 96 8.23 -25.25 0.28
C VAL A 96 8.04 -26.30 1.37
N GLU A 97 7.13 -26.07 2.31
CA GLU A 97 6.84 -27.01 3.39
C GLU A 97 6.28 -28.34 2.89
N THR A 98 5.40 -28.30 1.88
CA THR A 98 4.79 -29.50 1.30
C THR A 98 5.67 -30.19 0.26
N GLY A 99 6.74 -29.55 -0.16
CA GLY A 99 7.62 -30.09 -1.19
C GLY A 99 7.08 -30.00 -2.62
N GLU A 100 5.97 -29.33 -2.81
CA GLU A 100 5.34 -29.20 -4.12
C GLU A 100 6.18 -28.43 -5.13
N ASP A 101 7.03 -27.56 -4.63
CA ASP A 101 7.83 -26.65 -5.44
C ASP A 101 9.15 -27.27 -5.90
N GLY A 102 9.47 -28.42 -5.44
CA GLY A 102 10.81 -28.94 -5.62
C GLY A 102 10.99 -29.89 -6.75
N TRP A 103 10.07 -30.35 -7.35
CA TRP A 103 10.22 -31.45 -8.23
C TRP A 103 9.39 -32.66 -8.03
#